data_a12e74b7cbe4d9a36dd3b7dc334ad3f9
#
_entry.id   a12e74b7cbe4d9a36dd3b7dc334ad3f9
#
_cell.length_a   1.000
_cell.length_b   1.000
_cell.length_c   1.000
_cell.angle_alpha   90.00
_cell.angle_beta   90.00
_cell.angle_gamma   90.00
#
_symmetry.space_group_name_H-M   'P 1'
#
loop_
_entity.id
_entity.type
_entity.pdbx_description
1 polymer ?
#
loop_
_entity_poly.entity_id
_entity_poly.type
_entity_poly.pdbx_seq_one_letter_code
_entity_poly.pdbx_strand_id
1 'polypeptide(L)'
;MAKHSRLQSALEYSLARVILCSLGALPRCVAVSVGVGIGRLAYLLPGNLSRTGQRNLEIAFPDMDQRERARLLRGCFESLGRLLGEFSQLPKATPEKLRRLIEYDEVGLRHLREAEKNKRGVIFLTGHLGVWELHSFGWSALEYPLSFLVRPLDNERIEEMVERIRTRFGNRAIDKKSAARQSLRVLREGGTLGILSDLNTQPYEGVFVPFFGKLACTTAGIATLALKTDAVVIPTCAVWDRKKKRYFFHGDPPVELVRTGDHAKDIEVNTANFAAAMERMVRLYPNQWLWIHKRWKTRPLGEAEIY
;
A
#
# COMPACT_ATOMS: atom_id res chain seq x y z
N MET A 1 -21.63 12.36 -2.53
CA MET A 1 -21.39 11.58 -1.30
C MET A 1 -22.18 12.24 -0.18
N ALA A 2 -23.01 11.52 0.55
CA ALA A 2 -23.76 12.07 1.66
C ALA A 2 -22.78 12.55 2.74
N LYS A 3 -22.85 13.84 3.13
CA LYS A 3 -22.07 14.36 4.25
C LYS A 3 -22.49 13.61 5.53
N HIS A 4 -21.56 12.94 6.17
CA HIS A 4 -21.79 12.35 7.49
C HIS A 4 -22.37 13.42 8.44
N SER A 5 -23.34 13.04 9.25
CA SER A 5 -23.84 13.96 10.27
C SER A 5 -22.70 14.28 11.25
N ARG A 6 -22.73 15.48 11.86
CA ARG A 6 -21.71 15.87 12.88
C ARG A 6 -21.63 14.85 14.02
N LEU A 7 -22.77 14.28 14.40
CA LEU A 7 -22.85 13.26 15.45
C LEU A 7 -22.20 11.94 15.01
N GLN A 8 -22.47 11.50 13.78
CA GLN A 8 -21.87 10.29 13.22
C GLN A 8 -20.33 10.44 13.13
N SER A 9 -19.84 11.57 12.61
CA SER A 9 -18.38 11.84 12.52
C SER A 9 -17.74 11.88 13.93
N ALA A 10 -18.42 12.43 14.94
CA ALA A 10 -17.94 12.44 16.31
C ALA A 10 -17.88 11.04 16.93
N LEU A 11 -18.87 10.19 16.67
CA LEU A 11 -18.90 8.80 17.17
C LEU A 11 -17.80 7.96 16.49
N GLU A 12 -17.65 8.06 15.18
CA GLU A 12 -16.59 7.37 14.43
C GLU A 12 -15.21 7.75 14.95
N TYR A 13 -14.96 9.06 15.11
CA TYR A 13 -13.69 9.56 15.67
C TYR A 13 -13.44 9.06 17.08
N SER A 14 -14.47 9.12 17.95
CA SER A 14 -14.34 8.66 19.34
C SER A 14 -14.02 7.16 19.40
N LEU A 15 -14.71 6.36 18.59
CA LEU A 15 -14.46 4.92 18.50
C LEU A 15 -13.03 4.63 17.99
N ALA A 16 -12.63 5.26 16.90
CA ALA A 16 -11.29 5.11 16.34
C ALA A 16 -10.21 5.50 17.37
N ARG A 17 -10.41 6.62 18.06
CA ARG A 17 -9.49 7.11 19.09
C ARG A 17 -9.41 6.15 20.27
N VAL A 18 -10.55 5.65 20.78
CA VAL A 18 -10.58 4.68 21.88
C VAL A 18 -9.81 3.42 21.49
N ILE A 19 -10.07 2.86 20.31
CA ILE A 19 -9.37 1.66 19.82
C ILE A 19 -7.87 1.91 19.74
N LEU A 20 -7.43 2.99 19.09
CA LEU A 20 -6.01 3.28 18.92
C LEU A 20 -5.31 3.60 20.25
N CYS A 21 -5.94 4.35 21.14
CA CYS A 21 -5.39 4.65 22.45
C CYS A 21 -5.30 3.40 23.34
N SER A 22 -6.33 2.56 23.36
CA SER A 22 -6.34 1.32 24.15
C SER A 22 -5.27 0.35 23.68
N LEU A 23 -5.19 0.08 22.37
CA LEU A 23 -4.12 -0.74 21.80
C LEU A 23 -2.75 -0.09 22.00
N GLY A 24 -2.67 1.24 21.82
CA GLY A 24 -1.44 2.00 22.03
C GLY A 24 -0.94 1.99 23.48
N ALA A 25 -1.80 1.79 24.47
CA ALA A 25 -1.41 1.66 25.89
C ALA A 25 -0.73 0.32 26.20
N LEU A 26 -1.01 -0.72 25.40
CA LEU A 26 -0.47 -2.06 25.61
C LEU A 26 0.99 -2.18 25.14
N PRO A 27 1.75 -3.17 25.66
CA PRO A 27 2.99 -3.58 25.06
C PRO A 27 2.77 -4.00 23.58
N ARG A 28 3.70 -3.66 22.68
CA ARG A 28 3.56 -3.90 21.25
C ARG A 28 3.14 -5.35 20.90
N CYS A 29 3.77 -6.33 21.50
CA CYS A 29 3.44 -7.75 21.24
C CYS A 29 1.99 -8.08 21.57
N VAL A 30 1.43 -7.50 22.63
CA VAL A 30 0.04 -7.67 23.05
C VAL A 30 -0.89 -6.93 22.09
N ALA A 31 -0.60 -5.66 21.78
CA ALA A 31 -1.39 -4.86 20.85
C ALA A 31 -1.51 -5.54 19.47
N VAL A 32 -0.40 -6.04 18.93
CA VAL A 32 -0.36 -6.76 17.65
C VAL A 32 -1.13 -8.09 17.75
N SER A 33 -1.00 -8.82 18.85
CA SER A 33 -1.74 -10.08 19.04
C SER A 33 -3.25 -9.86 19.14
N VAL A 34 -3.68 -8.82 19.86
CA VAL A 34 -5.09 -8.41 19.93
C VAL A 34 -5.59 -7.99 18.55
N GLY A 35 -4.83 -7.17 17.82
CA GLY A 35 -5.17 -6.79 16.45
C GLY A 35 -5.35 -8.00 15.53
N VAL A 36 -4.41 -8.95 15.55
CA VAL A 36 -4.52 -10.21 14.78
C VAL A 36 -5.76 -11.01 15.21
N GLY A 37 -6.09 -11.04 16.50
CA GLY A 37 -7.32 -11.65 17.03
C GLY A 37 -8.58 -11.00 16.45
N ILE A 38 -8.63 -9.66 16.42
CA ILE A 38 -9.71 -8.90 15.77
C ILE A 38 -9.83 -9.26 14.29
N GLY A 39 -8.72 -9.32 13.57
CA GLY A 39 -8.71 -9.74 12.16
C GLY A 39 -9.27 -11.15 11.96
N ARG A 40 -8.92 -12.11 12.83
CA ARG A 40 -9.48 -13.48 12.81
C ARG A 40 -10.98 -13.50 13.04
N LEU A 41 -11.46 -12.74 14.01
CA LEU A 41 -12.90 -12.62 14.29
C LEU A 41 -13.62 -11.99 13.10
N ALA A 42 -13.07 -10.94 12.49
CA ALA A 42 -13.63 -10.33 11.29
C ALA A 42 -13.73 -11.29 10.12
N TYR A 43 -12.75 -12.19 9.95
CA TYR A 43 -12.80 -13.25 8.93
C TYR A 43 -13.97 -14.22 9.13
N LEU A 44 -14.33 -14.51 10.38
CA LEU A 44 -15.44 -15.44 10.71
C LEU A 44 -16.82 -14.82 10.48
N LEU A 45 -16.91 -13.49 10.38
CA LEU A 45 -18.17 -12.80 10.10
C LEU A 45 -18.51 -12.91 8.60
N PRO A 46 -19.67 -13.50 8.24
CA PRO A 46 -20.09 -13.54 6.86
C PRO A 46 -20.36 -12.12 6.36
N GLY A 47 -19.82 -11.76 5.18
CA GLY A 47 -20.00 -10.42 4.65
C GLY A 47 -19.46 -10.22 3.24
N ASN A 48 -19.70 -9.02 2.73
CA ASN A 48 -19.26 -8.62 1.39
C ASN A 48 -17.74 -8.65 1.23
N LEU A 49 -16.98 -8.37 2.30
CA LEU A 49 -15.52 -8.38 2.28
C LEU A 49 -14.98 -9.78 2.01
N SER A 50 -15.46 -10.78 2.76
CA SER A 50 -15.04 -12.17 2.56
C SER A 50 -15.44 -12.71 1.18
N ARG A 51 -16.64 -12.36 0.68
CA ARG A 51 -17.08 -12.72 -0.69
C ARG A 51 -16.19 -12.08 -1.75
N THR A 52 -15.88 -10.78 -1.60
CA THR A 52 -14.94 -10.09 -2.50
C THR A 52 -13.57 -10.75 -2.49
N GLY A 53 -13.05 -11.07 -1.31
CA GLY A 53 -11.74 -11.73 -1.18
C GLY A 53 -11.69 -13.12 -1.81
N GLN A 54 -12.73 -13.92 -1.63
CA GLN A 54 -12.86 -15.23 -2.29
C GLN A 54 -12.87 -15.07 -3.81
N ARG A 55 -13.70 -14.14 -4.33
CA ARG A 55 -13.78 -13.89 -5.78
C ARG A 55 -12.44 -13.43 -6.36
N ASN A 56 -11.71 -12.58 -5.67
CA ASN A 56 -10.39 -12.13 -6.09
C ASN A 56 -9.37 -13.27 -6.12
N LEU A 57 -9.40 -14.15 -5.13
CA LEU A 57 -8.52 -15.34 -5.07
C LEU A 57 -8.85 -16.36 -6.15
N GLU A 58 -10.12 -16.52 -6.52
CA GLU A 58 -10.53 -17.35 -7.66
C GLU A 58 -9.98 -16.83 -8.98
N ILE A 59 -9.96 -15.50 -9.17
CA ILE A 59 -9.39 -14.87 -10.36
C ILE A 59 -7.87 -15.04 -10.38
N ALA A 60 -7.22 -14.78 -9.25
CA ALA A 60 -5.75 -14.76 -9.18
C ALA A 60 -5.12 -16.17 -9.18
N PHE A 61 -5.82 -17.14 -8.60
CA PHE A 61 -5.35 -18.53 -8.42
C PHE A 61 -6.47 -19.53 -8.77
N PRO A 62 -6.85 -19.64 -10.06
CA PRO A 62 -7.97 -20.49 -10.47
C PRO A 62 -7.75 -21.97 -10.14
N ASP A 63 -6.51 -22.47 -10.25
CA ASP A 63 -6.13 -23.85 -10.02
C ASP A 63 -5.90 -24.20 -8.54
N MET A 64 -5.89 -23.19 -7.65
CA MET A 64 -5.70 -23.39 -6.21
C MET A 64 -6.97 -23.98 -5.57
N ASP A 65 -6.81 -24.94 -4.67
CA ASP A 65 -7.96 -25.52 -3.98
C ASP A 65 -8.65 -24.51 -3.03
N GLN A 66 -9.91 -24.78 -2.71
CA GLN A 66 -10.72 -23.87 -1.87
C GLN A 66 -10.15 -23.69 -0.45
N ARG A 67 -9.53 -24.73 0.12
CA ARG A 67 -8.95 -24.66 1.47
C ARG A 67 -7.72 -23.77 1.50
N GLU A 68 -6.90 -23.84 0.45
CA GLU A 68 -5.73 -22.96 0.32
C GLU A 68 -6.16 -21.51 0.11
N ARG A 69 -7.13 -21.23 -0.77
CA ARG A 69 -7.71 -19.87 -0.92
C ARG A 69 -8.26 -19.35 0.41
N ALA A 70 -8.97 -20.18 1.17
CA ALA A 70 -9.48 -19.80 2.49
C ALA A 70 -8.35 -19.48 3.49
N ARG A 71 -7.22 -20.21 3.46
CA ARG A 71 -6.02 -19.89 4.27
C ARG A 71 -5.40 -18.54 3.90
N LEU A 72 -5.30 -18.25 2.59
CA LEU A 72 -4.80 -16.96 2.11
C LEU A 72 -5.71 -15.82 2.54
N LEU A 73 -7.02 -15.98 2.39
CA LEU A 73 -7.99 -14.96 2.80
C LEU A 73 -7.94 -14.71 4.31
N ARG A 74 -7.88 -15.77 5.12
CA ARG A 74 -7.68 -15.64 6.57
C ARG A 74 -6.39 -14.89 6.88
N GLY A 75 -5.29 -15.19 6.16
CA GLY A 75 -4.02 -14.48 6.30
C GLY A 75 -4.13 -12.99 5.99
N CYS A 76 -4.92 -12.61 4.98
CA CYS A 76 -5.24 -11.22 4.67
C CYS A 76 -5.89 -10.51 5.87
N PHE A 77 -6.91 -11.09 6.48
CA PHE A 77 -7.56 -10.50 7.67
C PHE A 77 -6.60 -10.44 8.88
N GLU A 78 -5.77 -11.47 9.08
CA GLU A 78 -4.72 -11.44 10.12
C GLU A 78 -3.71 -10.32 9.87
N SER A 79 -3.35 -10.08 8.60
CA SER A 79 -2.44 -8.98 8.21
C SER A 79 -3.06 -7.61 8.48
N LEU A 80 -4.34 -7.42 8.19
CA LEU A 80 -5.07 -6.19 8.51
C LEU A 80 -5.16 -5.96 10.03
N GLY A 81 -5.42 -7.02 10.80
CA GLY A 81 -5.40 -6.93 12.25
C GLY A 81 -4.01 -6.58 12.80
N ARG A 82 -2.96 -7.14 12.20
CA ARG A 82 -1.56 -6.80 12.52
C ARG A 82 -1.27 -5.33 12.20
N LEU A 83 -1.71 -4.85 11.04
CA LEU A 83 -1.59 -3.44 10.66
C LEU A 83 -2.23 -2.52 11.69
N LEU A 84 -3.44 -2.84 12.17
CA LEU A 84 -4.12 -2.07 13.23
C LEU A 84 -3.27 -2.03 14.52
N GLY A 85 -2.77 -3.19 14.96
CA GLY A 85 -1.92 -3.28 16.14
C GLY A 85 -0.64 -2.46 16.00
N GLU A 86 0.07 -2.55 14.87
CA GLU A 86 1.29 -1.78 14.62
C GLU A 86 1.00 -0.28 14.51
N PHE A 87 -0.06 0.10 13.79
CA PHE A 87 -0.43 1.50 13.64
C PHE A 87 -0.68 2.18 14.99
N SER A 88 -1.29 1.46 15.94
CA SER A 88 -1.50 1.96 17.31
C SER A 88 -0.20 2.24 18.07
N GLN A 89 0.92 1.61 17.68
CA GLN A 89 2.23 1.76 18.32
C GLN A 89 3.11 2.85 17.66
N LEU A 90 2.77 3.29 16.44
CA LEU A 90 3.56 4.30 15.72
C LEU A 90 3.73 5.61 16.49
N PRO A 91 2.75 6.12 17.28
CA PRO A 91 2.97 7.30 18.13
C PRO A 91 4.11 7.17 19.15
N LYS A 92 4.50 5.94 19.52
CA LYS A 92 5.56 5.63 20.48
C LYS A 92 6.82 5.08 19.80
N ALA A 93 6.82 4.98 18.46
CA ALA A 93 7.95 4.48 17.71
C ALA A 93 9.14 5.46 17.81
N THR A 94 10.35 4.91 17.83
CA THR A 94 11.60 5.64 17.65
C THR A 94 12.40 5.00 16.52
N PRO A 95 13.31 5.74 15.84
CA PRO A 95 14.15 5.18 14.79
C PRO A 95 14.89 3.91 15.23
N GLU A 96 15.41 3.89 16.47
CA GLU A 96 16.15 2.74 17.01
C GLU A 96 15.26 1.50 17.17
N LYS A 97 14.01 1.68 17.67
CA LYS A 97 13.05 0.59 17.78
C LYS A 97 12.66 0.04 16.42
N LEU A 98 12.47 0.92 15.42
CA LEU A 98 12.14 0.52 14.07
C LEU A 98 13.27 -0.24 13.40
N ARG A 99 14.53 0.25 13.50
CA ARG A 99 15.70 -0.46 12.98
C ARG A 99 15.90 -1.86 13.59
N ARG A 100 15.53 -2.06 14.85
CA ARG A 100 15.56 -3.40 15.47
C ARG A 100 14.44 -4.32 15.01
N LEU A 101 13.33 -3.74 14.59
CA LEU A 101 12.12 -4.46 14.19
C LEU A 101 12.11 -4.85 12.71
N ILE A 102 12.85 -4.12 11.89
CA ILE A 102 12.84 -4.22 10.44
C ILE A 102 14.17 -4.80 9.96
N GLU A 103 14.09 -5.75 9.06
CA GLU A 103 15.18 -6.25 8.24
C GLU A 103 14.98 -5.68 6.83
N TYR A 104 15.99 -5.05 6.29
CA TYR A 104 15.94 -4.43 4.97
C TYR A 104 16.59 -5.33 3.94
N ASP A 105 15.98 -5.43 2.76
CA ASP A 105 16.57 -6.10 1.62
C ASP A 105 17.73 -5.27 1.05
N GLU A 106 18.90 -5.88 0.95
CA GLU A 106 20.08 -5.20 0.40
C GLU A 106 19.94 -4.82 -1.08
N VAL A 107 19.09 -5.53 -1.83
CA VAL A 107 18.82 -5.19 -3.24
C VAL A 107 18.12 -3.83 -3.30
N GLY A 108 17.02 -3.66 -2.57
CA GLY A 108 16.29 -2.40 -2.52
C GLY A 108 17.14 -1.25 -1.99
N LEU A 109 17.91 -1.48 -0.92
CA LEU A 109 18.82 -0.48 -0.34
C LEU A 109 19.91 -0.03 -1.32
N ARG A 110 20.51 -0.94 -2.04
CA ARG A 110 21.57 -0.63 -3.02
C ARG A 110 21.02 0.31 -4.11
N HIS A 111 19.87 0.00 -4.68
CA HIS A 111 19.27 0.81 -5.73
C HIS A 111 18.81 2.18 -5.22
N LEU A 112 18.33 2.26 -3.99
CA LEU A 112 17.99 3.54 -3.35
C LEU A 112 19.23 4.42 -3.19
N ARG A 113 20.33 3.88 -2.65
CA ARG A 113 21.62 4.59 -2.49
C ARG A 113 22.21 5.03 -3.83
N GLU A 114 22.08 4.20 -4.86
CA GLU A 114 22.53 4.54 -6.20
C GLU A 114 21.72 5.70 -6.81
N ALA A 115 20.38 5.69 -6.65
CA ALA A 115 19.53 6.78 -7.10
C ALA A 115 19.87 8.09 -6.35
N GLU A 116 20.09 8.05 -5.05
CA GLU A 116 20.50 9.18 -4.23
C GLU A 116 21.84 9.76 -4.69
N LYS A 117 22.86 8.91 -4.88
CA LYS A 117 24.19 9.31 -5.40
C LYS A 117 24.08 10.05 -6.73
N ASN A 118 23.16 9.61 -7.59
CA ASN A 118 22.92 10.19 -8.91
C ASN A 118 21.89 11.35 -8.87
N LYS A 119 21.44 11.77 -7.68
CA LYS A 119 20.42 12.82 -7.48
C LYS A 119 19.12 12.58 -8.26
N ARG A 120 18.79 11.31 -8.48
CA ARG A 120 17.54 10.92 -9.15
C ARG A 120 16.43 10.77 -8.13
N GLY A 121 15.24 11.26 -8.48
CA GLY A 121 14.04 10.99 -7.70
C GLY A 121 13.71 9.50 -7.67
N VAL A 122 13.10 9.04 -6.58
CA VAL A 122 12.72 7.64 -6.41
C VAL A 122 11.21 7.52 -6.24
N ILE A 123 10.59 6.58 -6.94
CA ILE A 123 9.22 6.15 -6.69
C ILE A 123 9.28 4.76 -6.06
N PHE A 124 8.90 4.67 -4.79
CA PHE A 124 8.59 3.38 -4.19
C PHE A 124 7.22 2.92 -4.68
N LEU A 125 7.26 1.98 -5.62
CA LEU A 125 6.08 1.30 -6.13
C LEU A 125 5.66 0.26 -5.12
N THR A 126 4.61 0.54 -4.38
CA THR A 126 4.13 -0.35 -3.32
C THR A 126 2.62 -0.60 -3.43
N GLY A 127 2.08 -1.38 -2.51
CA GLY A 127 0.67 -1.73 -2.48
C GLY A 127 0.17 -1.97 -1.05
N HIS A 128 -1.11 -2.29 -0.93
CA HIS A 128 -1.74 -2.67 0.34
C HIS A 128 -1.33 -4.10 0.71
N LEU A 129 -0.01 -4.31 0.84
CA LEU A 129 0.65 -5.58 1.10
C LEU A 129 1.41 -5.50 2.43
N GLY A 130 1.10 -6.41 3.34
CA GLY A 130 1.70 -6.45 4.68
C GLY A 130 1.29 -5.26 5.55
N VAL A 131 2.29 -4.57 6.11
CA VAL A 131 2.09 -3.42 7.01
C VAL A 131 2.52 -2.12 6.33
N TRP A 132 1.82 -1.76 5.27
CA TRP A 132 2.16 -0.60 4.42
C TRP A 132 2.27 0.73 5.20
N GLU A 133 1.58 0.91 6.32
CA GLU A 133 1.73 2.11 7.16
C GLU A 133 3.13 2.15 7.81
N LEU A 134 3.69 0.99 8.19
CA LEU A 134 5.03 0.92 8.75
C LEU A 134 6.12 1.21 7.71
N HIS A 135 5.81 1.04 6.43
CA HIS A 135 6.77 1.19 5.33
C HIS A 135 7.43 2.58 5.31
N SER A 136 6.63 3.66 5.38
CA SER A 136 7.18 5.03 5.40
C SER A 136 8.02 5.29 6.65
N PHE A 137 7.61 4.77 7.81
CA PHE A 137 8.36 4.91 9.06
C PHE A 137 9.68 4.16 9.04
N GLY A 138 9.70 2.97 8.44
CA GLY A 138 10.91 2.17 8.32
C GLY A 138 11.96 2.87 7.49
N TRP A 139 11.59 3.40 6.33
CA TRP A 139 12.53 4.15 5.50
C TRP A 139 13.01 5.43 6.18
N SER A 140 12.11 6.17 6.85
CA SER A 140 12.52 7.35 7.64
C SER A 140 13.47 7.02 8.78
N ALA A 141 13.38 5.82 9.36
CA ALA A 141 14.33 5.37 10.39
C ALA A 141 15.76 5.15 9.85
N LEU A 142 15.91 5.05 8.53
CA LEU A 142 17.19 5.03 7.81
C LEU A 142 17.54 6.40 7.17
N GLU A 143 16.86 7.48 7.60
CA GLU A 143 17.06 8.84 7.08
C GLU A 143 16.56 9.06 5.63
N TYR A 144 15.66 8.18 5.13
CA TYR A 144 14.97 8.33 3.85
C TYR A 144 13.49 8.67 4.07
N PRO A 145 13.15 9.93 4.43
CA PRO A 145 11.76 10.33 4.60
C PRO A 145 11.01 10.31 3.28
N LEU A 146 9.76 9.81 3.31
CA LEU A 146 8.92 9.70 2.14
C LEU A 146 7.92 10.84 2.04
N SER A 147 7.69 11.30 0.81
CA SER A 147 6.43 11.93 0.45
C SER A 147 5.47 10.86 -0.03
N PHE A 148 4.19 10.92 0.35
CA PHE A 148 3.20 9.93 -0.08
C PHE A 148 1.87 10.58 -0.42
N LEU A 149 1.21 10.01 -1.44
CA LEU A 149 -0.10 10.48 -1.88
C LEU A 149 -1.18 9.95 -0.94
N VAL A 150 -2.03 10.83 -0.44
CA VAL A 150 -3.18 10.46 0.37
C VAL A 150 -4.48 10.91 -0.30
N ARG A 151 -5.48 10.05 -0.20
CA ARG A 151 -6.87 10.48 -0.37
C ARG A 151 -7.39 10.83 1.03
N PRO A 152 -7.84 12.07 1.27
CA PRO A 152 -8.42 12.44 2.55
C PRO A 152 -9.54 11.48 2.96
N LEU A 153 -9.57 11.11 4.22
CA LEU A 153 -10.65 10.32 4.80
C LEU A 153 -11.93 11.17 4.88
N ASP A 154 -13.08 10.52 4.79
CA ASP A 154 -14.36 11.22 4.82
C ASP A 154 -14.62 11.93 6.17
N ASN A 155 -13.97 11.46 7.24
CA ASN A 155 -14.00 12.06 8.57
C ASN A 155 -12.74 12.89 8.82
N GLU A 156 -12.85 14.22 8.77
CA GLU A 156 -11.74 15.16 8.92
C GLU A 156 -10.94 14.98 10.23
N ARG A 157 -11.63 14.64 11.35
CA ARG A 157 -10.95 14.43 12.63
C ARG A 157 -10.10 13.17 12.66
N ILE A 158 -10.57 12.12 11.97
CA ILE A 158 -9.79 10.88 11.80
C ILE A 158 -8.62 11.17 10.87
N GLU A 159 -8.84 11.91 9.78
CA GLU A 159 -7.76 12.32 8.86
C GLU A 159 -6.65 13.08 9.59
N GLU A 160 -6.98 14.12 10.34
CA GLU A 160 -6.00 14.87 11.13
C GLU A 160 -5.22 14.00 12.12
N MET A 161 -5.89 13.06 12.77
CA MET A 161 -5.26 12.13 13.72
C MET A 161 -4.27 11.20 12.99
N VAL A 162 -4.67 10.64 11.87
CA VAL A 162 -3.86 9.74 11.05
C VAL A 162 -2.69 10.47 10.42
N GLU A 163 -2.91 11.67 9.87
CA GLU A 163 -1.88 12.49 9.25
C GLU A 163 -0.78 12.89 10.25
N ARG A 164 -1.15 13.30 11.48
CA ARG A 164 -0.18 13.58 12.56
C ARG A 164 0.71 12.37 12.88
N ILE A 165 0.18 11.17 12.77
CA ILE A 165 0.97 9.96 12.95
C ILE A 165 1.88 9.77 11.74
N ARG A 166 1.34 9.79 10.52
CA ARG A 166 2.06 9.50 9.27
C ARG A 166 3.20 10.46 8.97
N THR A 167 3.05 11.74 9.33
CA THR A 167 4.06 12.79 9.05
C THR A 167 5.22 12.84 10.05
N ARG A 168 5.27 11.91 10.99
CA ARG A 168 6.43 11.81 11.89
C ARG A 168 7.68 11.42 11.12
N PHE A 169 8.83 11.74 11.70
CA PHE A 169 10.17 11.45 11.15
C PHE A 169 10.45 12.07 9.77
N GLY A 170 9.83 13.23 9.48
CA GLY A 170 10.08 13.96 8.23
C GLY A 170 9.24 13.49 7.02
N ASN A 171 8.40 12.48 7.19
CA ASN A 171 7.45 12.09 6.15
C ASN A 171 6.47 13.23 5.82
N ARG A 172 5.99 13.29 4.57
CA ARG A 172 5.08 14.33 4.09
C ARG A 172 3.88 13.73 3.37
N ALA A 173 2.69 14.10 3.81
CA ALA A 173 1.47 13.82 3.06
C ALA A 173 1.31 14.84 1.93
N ILE A 174 0.95 14.35 0.74
CA ILE A 174 0.62 15.17 -0.43
C ILE A 174 -0.87 15.02 -0.71
N ASP A 175 -1.61 16.12 -0.61
CA ASP A 175 -3.04 16.17 -0.91
C ASP A 175 -3.30 15.87 -2.39
N LYS A 176 -4.31 15.05 -2.67
CA LYS A 176 -4.75 14.67 -4.02
C LYS A 176 -4.99 15.89 -4.92
N LYS A 177 -5.47 17.02 -4.40
CA LYS A 177 -5.75 18.25 -5.17
C LYS A 177 -4.50 18.87 -5.80
N SER A 178 -3.34 18.72 -5.17
CA SER A 178 -2.05 19.24 -5.63
C SER A 178 -1.06 18.15 -6.01
N ALA A 179 -1.52 16.88 -6.02
CA ALA A 179 -0.70 15.69 -6.15
C ALA A 179 0.29 15.74 -7.32
N ALA A 180 -0.17 16.04 -8.53
CA ALA A 180 0.68 16.02 -9.72
C ALA A 180 1.86 17.00 -9.61
N ARG A 181 1.58 18.27 -9.24
CA ARG A 181 2.62 19.31 -9.15
C ARG A 181 3.62 19.05 -8.02
N GLN A 182 3.11 18.67 -6.84
CA GLN A 182 3.99 18.40 -5.70
C GLN A 182 4.82 17.13 -5.90
N SER A 183 4.25 16.07 -6.47
CA SER A 183 4.98 14.84 -6.80
C SER A 183 6.10 15.09 -7.81
N LEU A 184 5.81 15.86 -8.89
CA LEU A 184 6.83 16.26 -9.86
C LEU A 184 7.97 17.05 -9.20
N ARG A 185 7.63 17.96 -8.28
CA ARG A 185 8.63 18.74 -7.53
C ARG A 185 9.51 17.84 -6.67
N VAL A 186 8.90 16.97 -5.85
CA VAL A 186 9.64 16.02 -4.99
C VAL A 186 10.62 15.19 -5.81
N LEU A 187 10.17 14.62 -6.94
CA LEU A 187 11.02 13.77 -7.77
C LEU A 187 12.13 14.53 -8.49
N ARG A 188 11.87 15.76 -8.95
CA ARG A 188 12.89 16.62 -9.58
C ARG A 188 13.95 17.11 -8.60
N GLU A 189 13.61 17.24 -7.32
CA GLU A 189 14.52 17.59 -6.23
C GLU A 189 15.30 16.36 -5.71
N GLY A 190 15.16 15.18 -6.34
CA GLY A 190 15.83 13.95 -5.92
C GLY A 190 15.18 13.26 -4.73
N GLY A 191 13.97 13.67 -4.34
CA GLY A 191 13.25 13.11 -3.20
C GLY A 191 12.56 11.78 -3.52
N THR A 192 12.02 11.16 -2.47
CA THR A 192 11.37 9.84 -2.55
C THR A 192 9.85 9.96 -2.40
N LEU A 193 9.12 9.33 -3.32
CA LEU A 193 7.67 9.31 -3.36
C LEU A 193 7.15 7.87 -3.19
N GLY A 194 6.40 7.60 -2.14
CA GLY A 194 5.72 6.31 -1.94
C GLY A 194 4.32 6.33 -2.55
N ILE A 195 4.01 5.35 -3.40
CA ILE A 195 2.69 5.26 -4.05
C ILE A 195 2.13 3.84 -3.93
N LEU A 196 0.94 3.73 -3.34
CA LEU A 196 0.14 2.50 -3.33
C LEU A 196 -0.57 2.38 -4.68
N SER A 197 -0.16 1.40 -5.52
CA SER A 197 -0.54 1.32 -6.93
C SER A 197 -1.57 0.22 -7.25
N ASP A 198 -1.99 -0.54 -6.25
CA ASP A 198 -2.65 -1.84 -6.40
C ASP A 198 -4.18 -1.80 -6.30
N LEU A 199 -4.78 -0.62 -6.11
CA LEU A 199 -6.23 -0.49 -6.05
C LEU A 199 -6.85 -0.25 -7.43
N ASN A 200 -8.16 -0.51 -7.53
CA ASN A 200 -8.96 -0.16 -8.68
C ASN A 200 -9.08 1.35 -8.83
N THR A 201 -8.97 1.87 -10.06
CA THR A 201 -9.19 3.27 -10.36
C THR A 201 -10.30 3.48 -11.38
N GLN A 202 -10.64 4.74 -11.67
CA GLN A 202 -11.64 5.10 -12.67
C GLN A 202 -11.00 5.13 -14.08
N PRO A 203 -11.78 4.91 -15.16
CA PRO A 203 -11.24 4.86 -16.52
C PRO A 203 -10.49 6.13 -16.95
N TYR A 204 -10.93 7.30 -16.46
CA TYR A 204 -10.30 8.59 -16.77
C TYR A 204 -8.98 8.86 -16.01
N GLU A 205 -8.65 8.04 -14.99
CA GLU A 205 -7.41 8.14 -14.21
C GLU A 205 -6.45 6.97 -14.50
N GLY A 206 -6.87 5.99 -15.31
CA GLY A 206 -6.12 4.75 -15.47
C GLY A 206 -6.16 4.15 -16.86
N VAL A 207 -5.41 3.08 -16.99
CA VAL A 207 -5.39 2.21 -18.17
C VAL A 207 -5.70 0.77 -17.76
N PHE A 208 -6.25 0.01 -18.71
CA PHE A 208 -6.53 -1.41 -18.48
C PHE A 208 -5.30 -2.24 -18.81
N VAL A 209 -4.70 -2.82 -17.79
CA VAL A 209 -3.51 -3.67 -17.92
C VAL A 209 -3.74 -5.02 -17.24
N PRO A 210 -3.04 -6.08 -17.65
CA PRO A 210 -3.13 -7.37 -17.01
C PRO A 210 -2.71 -7.31 -15.54
N PHE A 211 -3.48 -7.97 -14.67
CA PHE A 211 -3.14 -8.24 -13.29
C PHE A 211 -3.73 -9.61 -12.93
N PHE A 212 -2.90 -10.59 -12.63
CA PHE A 212 -3.26 -12.01 -12.54
C PHE A 212 -4.01 -12.50 -13.80
N GLY A 213 -3.49 -12.14 -14.97
CA GLY A 213 -4.06 -12.57 -16.26
C GLY A 213 -5.38 -11.91 -16.66
N LYS A 214 -5.97 -11.06 -15.80
CA LYS A 214 -7.23 -10.36 -16.08
C LYS A 214 -7.03 -8.85 -16.14
N LEU A 215 -7.62 -8.16 -17.10
CA LEU A 215 -7.54 -6.71 -17.23
C LEU A 215 -8.10 -6.03 -15.97
N ALA A 216 -7.30 -5.13 -15.40
CA ALA A 216 -7.65 -4.32 -14.25
C ALA A 216 -7.33 -2.85 -14.52
N CYS A 217 -8.27 -1.96 -14.22
CA CYS A 217 -8.05 -0.53 -14.36
C CYS A 217 -7.01 -0.08 -13.32
N THR A 218 -5.84 0.35 -13.79
CA THR A 218 -4.68 0.69 -12.98
C THR A 218 -4.28 2.14 -13.22
N THR A 219 -3.92 2.88 -12.17
CA THR A 219 -3.58 4.30 -12.28
C THR A 219 -2.42 4.55 -13.24
N ALA A 220 -2.60 5.45 -14.20
CA ALA A 220 -1.57 5.91 -15.14
C ALA A 220 -0.59 6.93 -14.52
N GLY A 221 -0.91 7.43 -13.33
CA GLY A 221 -0.17 8.53 -12.69
C GLY A 221 1.30 8.21 -12.43
N ILE A 222 1.61 6.96 -12.07
CA ILE A 222 3.00 6.55 -11.76
C ILE A 222 3.85 6.56 -13.03
N ALA A 223 3.35 5.98 -14.12
CA ALA A 223 4.03 5.98 -15.41
C ALA A 223 4.24 7.42 -15.92
N THR A 224 3.22 8.26 -15.80
CA THR A 224 3.31 9.69 -16.15
C THR A 224 4.38 10.42 -15.34
N LEU A 225 4.45 10.20 -14.03
CA LEU A 225 5.45 10.83 -13.16
C LEU A 225 6.86 10.33 -13.50
N ALA A 226 7.04 9.01 -13.62
CA ALA A 226 8.33 8.41 -13.92
C ALA A 226 8.88 8.86 -15.28
N LEU A 227 8.04 8.86 -16.34
CA LEU A 227 8.42 9.32 -17.66
C LEU A 227 8.80 10.81 -17.70
N LYS A 228 8.12 11.67 -16.92
CA LYS A 228 8.39 13.13 -16.87
C LYS A 228 9.59 13.51 -16.03
N THR A 229 10.02 12.67 -15.10
CA THR A 229 11.09 13.00 -14.14
C THR A 229 12.31 12.10 -14.25
N ASP A 230 12.22 11.04 -15.05
CA ASP A 230 13.22 9.98 -15.12
C ASP A 230 13.52 9.34 -13.75
N ALA A 231 12.52 9.34 -12.86
CA ALA A 231 12.64 8.78 -11.52
C ALA A 231 12.87 7.26 -11.59
N VAL A 232 13.65 6.77 -10.64
CA VAL A 232 13.88 5.32 -10.47
C VAL A 232 12.66 4.71 -9.80
N VAL A 233 12.02 3.73 -10.44
CA VAL A 233 10.83 3.05 -9.89
C VAL A 233 11.25 1.75 -9.24
N ILE A 234 11.22 1.70 -7.92
CA ILE A 234 11.63 0.53 -7.12
C ILE A 234 10.39 -0.13 -6.53
N PRO A 235 10.02 -1.36 -6.95
CA PRO A 235 8.98 -2.13 -6.30
C PRO A 235 9.41 -2.51 -4.88
N THR A 236 8.52 -2.28 -3.89
CA THR A 236 8.88 -2.57 -2.50
C THR A 236 7.63 -2.84 -1.66
N CYS A 237 7.78 -3.65 -0.61
CA CYS A 237 6.73 -3.90 0.37
C CYS A 237 7.30 -4.16 1.78
N ALA A 238 6.43 -4.03 2.78
CA ALA A 238 6.77 -4.30 4.18
C ALA A 238 5.94 -5.48 4.71
N VAL A 239 6.53 -6.65 4.77
CA VAL A 239 5.84 -7.89 5.12
C VAL A 239 6.30 -8.47 6.46
N TRP A 240 5.41 -9.19 7.13
CA TRP A 240 5.74 -9.88 8.36
C TRP A 240 6.37 -11.25 8.08
N ASP A 241 7.62 -11.44 8.50
CA ASP A 241 8.26 -12.75 8.52
C ASP A 241 7.94 -13.46 9.85
N ARG A 242 7.13 -14.51 9.76
CA ARG A 242 6.71 -15.32 10.94
C ARG A 242 7.88 -16.07 11.58
N LYS A 243 8.88 -16.51 10.79
CA LYS A 243 10.02 -17.28 11.27
C LYS A 243 10.99 -16.40 12.03
N LYS A 244 11.33 -15.25 11.47
CA LYS A 244 12.25 -14.28 12.06
C LYS A 244 11.60 -13.40 13.12
N LYS A 245 10.24 -13.35 13.19
CA LYS A 245 9.45 -12.43 14.05
C LYS A 245 9.84 -10.96 13.86
N ARG A 246 10.10 -10.58 12.60
CA ARG A 246 10.50 -9.25 12.14
C ARG A 246 9.70 -8.85 10.90
N TYR A 247 9.72 -7.57 10.59
CA TYR A 247 9.28 -7.10 9.28
C TYR A 247 10.45 -7.20 8.31
N PHE A 248 10.15 -7.69 7.12
CA PHE A 248 11.08 -7.70 6.01
C PHE A 248 10.63 -6.65 4.99
N PHE A 249 11.50 -5.66 4.76
CA PHE A 249 11.30 -4.66 3.72
C PHE A 249 11.93 -5.19 2.45
N HIS A 250 11.09 -5.86 1.66
CA HIS A 250 11.48 -6.43 0.38
C HIS A 250 11.58 -5.32 -0.66
N GLY A 251 12.63 -5.32 -1.46
CA GLY A 251 12.84 -4.42 -2.58
C GLY A 251 13.35 -5.17 -3.80
N ASP A 252 12.60 -5.13 -4.91
CA ASP A 252 13.03 -5.67 -6.19
C ASP A 252 13.97 -4.67 -6.91
N PRO A 253 14.73 -5.13 -7.92
CA PRO A 253 15.41 -4.22 -8.85
C PRO A 253 14.44 -3.21 -9.47
N PRO A 254 14.92 -2.00 -9.83
CA PRO A 254 14.10 -0.99 -10.49
C PRO A 254 13.45 -1.52 -11.77
N VAL A 255 12.21 -1.08 -11.99
CA VAL A 255 11.53 -1.35 -13.27
C VAL A 255 12.06 -0.39 -14.32
N GLU A 256 12.62 -0.91 -15.40
CA GLU A 256 13.10 -0.11 -16.51
C GLU A 256 11.96 0.60 -17.24
N LEU A 257 12.16 1.89 -17.55
CA LEU A 257 11.20 2.69 -18.27
C LEU A 257 11.30 2.46 -19.77
N VAL A 258 10.20 2.08 -20.39
CA VAL A 258 10.07 1.97 -21.85
C VAL A 258 9.71 3.33 -22.43
N ARG A 259 10.41 3.74 -23.49
CA ARG A 259 10.18 4.98 -24.22
C ARG A 259 10.15 4.68 -25.72
N THR A 260 8.96 4.58 -26.29
CA THR A 260 8.74 4.26 -27.71
C THR A 260 8.68 5.52 -28.59
N GLY A 261 8.51 6.69 -27.96
CA GLY A 261 8.22 7.95 -28.65
C GLY A 261 6.71 8.23 -28.76
N ASP A 262 5.85 7.24 -28.54
CA ASP A 262 4.40 7.41 -28.40
C ASP A 262 4.06 7.50 -26.92
N HIS A 263 3.66 8.69 -26.48
CA HIS A 263 3.38 8.96 -25.07
C HIS A 263 2.23 8.09 -24.48
N ALA A 264 1.19 7.83 -25.26
CA ALA A 264 0.07 7.01 -24.81
C ALA A 264 0.51 5.56 -24.64
N LYS A 265 1.27 5.03 -25.60
CA LYS A 265 1.84 3.69 -25.55
C LYS A 265 2.86 3.54 -24.43
N ASP A 266 3.70 4.55 -24.20
CA ASP A 266 4.67 4.56 -23.10
C ASP A 266 3.97 4.47 -21.74
N ILE A 267 2.88 5.22 -21.54
CA ILE A 267 2.06 5.14 -20.31
C ILE A 267 1.48 3.73 -20.14
N GLU A 268 0.88 3.18 -21.18
CA GLU A 268 0.25 1.85 -21.13
C GLU A 268 1.28 0.77 -20.77
N VAL A 269 2.41 0.72 -21.51
CA VAL A 269 3.45 -0.31 -21.31
C VAL A 269 4.10 -0.19 -19.93
N ASN A 270 4.47 1.02 -19.50
CA ASN A 270 5.07 1.19 -18.18
C ASN A 270 4.08 0.88 -17.05
N THR A 271 2.78 1.23 -17.21
CA THR A 271 1.77 0.85 -16.22
C THR A 271 1.60 -0.67 -16.15
N ALA A 272 1.65 -1.37 -17.29
CA ALA A 272 1.63 -2.84 -17.32
C ALA A 272 2.85 -3.44 -16.62
N ASN A 273 4.05 -2.92 -16.86
CA ASN A 273 5.28 -3.37 -16.20
C ASN A 273 5.23 -3.14 -14.68
N PHE A 274 4.69 -2.01 -14.22
CA PHE A 274 4.50 -1.72 -12.80
C PHE A 274 3.45 -2.65 -12.17
N ALA A 275 2.34 -2.91 -12.86
CA ALA A 275 1.34 -3.86 -12.41
C ALA A 275 1.92 -5.28 -12.29
N ALA A 276 2.72 -5.71 -13.26
CA ALA A 276 3.41 -7.00 -13.23
C ALA A 276 4.42 -7.09 -12.07
N ALA A 277 5.14 -6.00 -11.76
CA ALA A 277 6.04 -5.96 -10.60
C ALA A 277 5.25 -6.11 -9.29
N MET A 278 4.13 -5.41 -9.15
CA MET A 278 3.26 -5.57 -7.97
C MET A 278 2.64 -6.96 -7.89
N GLU A 279 2.25 -7.56 -9.02
CA GLU A 279 1.75 -8.94 -9.05
C GLU A 279 2.80 -9.93 -8.52
N ARG A 280 4.07 -9.78 -8.92
CA ARG A 280 5.18 -10.61 -8.38
C ARG A 280 5.27 -10.51 -6.85
N MET A 281 5.22 -9.29 -6.30
CA MET A 281 5.23 -9.08 -4.85
C MET A 281 4.04 -9.77 -4.16
N VAL A 282 2.84 -9.65 -4.73
CA VAL A 282 1.64 -10.32 -4.20
C VAL A 282 1.79 -11.85 -4.26
N ARG A 283 2.36 -12.39 -5.33
CA ARG A 283 2.62 -13.85 -5.46
C ARG A 283 3.62 -14.37 -4.45
N LEU A 284 4.62 -13.57 -4.05
CA LEU A 284 5.58 -13.92 -2.99
C LEU A 284 4.93 -13.93 -1.60
N TYR A 285 3.98 -13.02 -1.34
CA TYR A 285 3.36 -12.84 -0.01
C TYR A 285 1.82 -12.83 -0.08
N PRO A 286 1.20 -13.83 -0.71
CA PRO A 286 -0.23 -13.78 -1.07
C PRO A 286 -1.16 -13.73 0.15
N ASN A 287 -0.73 -14.22 1.30
CA ASN A 287 -1.50 -14.17 2.55
C ASN A 287 -1.48 -12.80 3.25
N GLN A 288 -0.79 -11.80 2.70
CA GLN A 288 -0.68 -10.47 3.31
C GLN A 288 -1.21 -9.35 2.41
N TRP A 289 -1.69 -9.64 1.20
CA TRP A 289 -2.28 -8.63 0.32
C TRP A 289 -3.76 -8.39 0.63
N LEU A 290 -4.24 -7.18 0.30
CA LEU A 290 -5.61 -6.70 0.57
C LEU A 290 -6.63 -7.34 -0.38
N TRP A 291 -6.84 -8.65 -0.27
CA TRP A 291 -7.78 -9.40 -1.12
C TRP A 291 -9.22 -8.91 -1.04
N ILE A 292 -9.62 -8.23 0.03
CA ILE A 292 -10.99 -7.76 0.26
C ILE A 292 -11.36 -6.47 -0.50
N HIS A 293 -10.42 -5.90 -1.27
CA HIS A 293 -10.69 -4.77 -2.17
C HIS A 293 -11.15 -5.26 -3.54
N LYS A 294 -12.17 -4.62 -4.14
CA LYS A 294 -12.69 -4.94 -5.48
C LYS A 294 -11.72 -4.47 -6.58
N ARG A 295 -10.58 -5.17 -6.75
CA ARG A 295 -9.49 -4.81 -7.67
C ARG A 295 -9.93 -4.73 -9.13
N TRP A 296 -10.85 -5.58 -9.56
CA TRP A 296 -11.36 -5.65 -10.92
C TRP A 296 -12.77 -5.04 -11.07
N LYS A 297 -13.13 -4.06 -10.23
CA LYS A 297 -14.45 -3.41 -10.24
C LYS A 297 -14.71 -2.68 -11.56
N THR A 298 -13.76 -1.88 -12.02
CA THR A 298 -13.86 -1.15 -13.27
C THR A 298 -13.49 -2.11 -14.41
N ARG A 299 -14.42 -2.28 -15.37
CA ARG A 299 -14.25 -3.17 -16.50
C ARG A 299 -14.11 -2.39 -17.80
N PRO A 300 -13.39 -2.94 -18.81
CA PRO A 300 -13.48 -2.45 -20.17
C PRO A 300 -14.93 -2.38 -20.65
N LEU A 301 -15.20 -1.46 -21.58
CA LEU A 301 -16.53 -1.31 -22.15
C LEU A 301 -16.99 -2.63 -22.80
N GLY A 302 -18.21 -3.08 -22.48
CA GLY A 302 -18.80 -4.31 -22.98
C GLY A 302 -18.44 -5.57 -22.18
N GLU A 303 -17.53 -5.50 -21.19
CA GLU A 303 -17.27 -6.63 -20.30
C GLU A 303 -18.23 -6.66 -19.09
N ALA A 304 -18.64 -7.87 -18.69
CA ALA A 304 -19.52 -8.08 -17.53
C ALA A 304 -18.88 -7.66 -16.20
N GLU A 305 -19.71 -7.21 -15.26
CA GLU A 305 -19.31 -6.96 -13.88
C GLU A 305 -18.82 -8.26 -13.20
N ILE A 306 -17.87 -8.10 -12.27
CA ILE A 306 -17.26 -9.24 -11.57
C ILE A 306 -17.85 -9.45 -10.17
N TYR A 307 -18.34 -8.38 -9.53
CA TYR A 307 -18.76 -8.37 -8.12
C TYR A 307 -20.25 -8.09 -7.95
#